data_60cfc9c370021e1ca72038faebf8946e
#
_entry.id   60cfc9c370021e1ca72038faebf8946e
#
_cell.length_a   1.000
_cell.length_b   1.000
_cell.length_c   1.000
_cell.angle_alpha   90.00
_cell.angle_beta   90.00
_cell.angle_gamma   90.00
#
_symmetry.space_group_name_H-M   'P 1'
#
loop_
_entity.id
_entity.type
_entity.pdbx_description
1 polymer ?
#
loop_
_entity_poly.entity_id
_entity_poly.type
_entity_poly.pdbx_seq_one_letter_code
_entity_poly.pdbx_strand_id
1 'polypeptide(L)'
;MKTIAINGSPRKGWNTDLILQEALKGAADAGAEVEMIHLYDLNFTGCRSCFACKRKGAEPAKCFWKDDITPVLDKILSADAVFFGVPIYFGEITSQMHALLERLNFILMTYDDYSKKLFHGKVNCGCFYTMNATEEIFSKMYANRMQESFRVLNKLNGEIIEYACCDTWQFTDYSKFQTAGLDEERKRKSRAEQFPKDLAAAYQIGQKLCGK
;
A
#
# COMPACT_ATOMS: atom_id res chain seq x y z
N MET A 1 -6.10 16.10 10.50
CA MET A 1 -5.63 15.35 9.32
C MET A 1 -6.39 14.05 9.23
N LYS A 2 -6.76 13.64 8.03
CA LYS A 2 -7.37 12.32 7.76
C LYS A 2 -6.33 11.40 7.14
N THR A 3 -6.13 10.24 7.75
CA THR A 3 -5.15 9.26 7.30
C THR A 3 -5.82 7.90 7.13
N ILE A 4 -5.63 7.27 6.00
CA ILE A 4 -6.14 5.92 5.75
C ILE A 4 -5.00 4.95 5.47
N ALA A 5 -5.13 3.72 5.93
CA ALA A 5 -4.25 2.62 5.52
C ALA A 5 -5.01 1.64 4.64
N ILE A 6 -4.41 1.28 3.52
CA ILE A 6 -4.92 0.33 2.55
C ILE A 6 -4.13 -0.97 2.69
N ASN A 7 -4.77 -1.98 3.26
CA ASN A 7 -4.15 -3.28 3.46
C ASN A 7 -4.43 -4.20 2.26
N GLY A 8 -3.39 -4.48 1.47
CA GLY A 8 -3.41 -5.40 0.34
C GLY A 8 -3.06 -6.85 0.71
N SER A 9 -3.02 -7.21 2.00
CA SER A 9 -2.79 -8.58 2.46
C SER A 9 -4.09 -9.31 2.73
N PRO A 10 -4.24 -10.59 2.32
CA PRO A 10 -5.37 -11.44 2.73
C PRO A 10 -5.30 -11.88 4.19
N ARG A 11 -4.15 -11.69 4.87
CA ARG A 11 -3.88 -12.22 6.21
C ARG A 11 -3.98 -11.11 7.26
N LYS A 12 -5.15 -10.98 7.88
CA LYS A 12 -5.37 -10.06 9.01
C LYS A 12 -4.56 -10.50 10.24
N GLY A 13 -4.04 -9.53 11.01
CA GLY A 13 -3.22 -9.78 12.19
C GLY A 13 -1.80 -10.31 11.88
N TRP A 14 -1.38 -10.30 10.59
CA TRP A 14 -0.05 -10.73 10.17
C TRP A 14 0.85 -9.55 9.81
N ASN A 15 2.04 -9.84 9.28
CA ASN A 15 3.13 -8.87 9.10
C ASN A 15 2.67 -7.53 8.49
N THR A 16 2.01 -7.55 7.32
CA THR A 16 1.52 -6.33 6.66
C THR A 16 0.52 -5.57 7.51
N ASP A 17 -0.41 -6.28 8.12
CA ASP A 17 -1.44 -5.70 8.98
C ASP A 17 -0.83 -5.04 10.21
N LEU A 18 0.11 -5.71 10.89
CA LEU A 18 0.81 -5.18 12.06
C LEU A 18 1.63 -3.93 11.73
N ILE A 19 2.35 -3.94 10.60
CA ILE A 19 3.11 -2.78 10.11
C ILE A 19 2.17 -1.59 9.87
N LEU A 20 1.04 -1.80 9.21
CA LEU A 20 0.08 -0.73 8.97
C LEU A 20 -0.59 -0.22 10.24
N GLN A 21 -0.87 -1.10 11.21
CA GLN A 21 -1.40 -0.69 12.52
C GLN A 21 -0.43 0.22 13.26
N GLU A 22 0.88 -0.08 13.25
CA GLU A 22 1.88 0.78 13.88
C GLU A 22 2.05 2.10 13.12
N ALA A 23 1.99 2.11 11.78
CA ALA A 23 2.00 3.35 11.00
C ALA A 23 0.77 4.23 11.34
N LEU A 24 -0.42 3.63 11.42
CA LEU A 24 -1.64 4.35 11.82
C LEU A 24 -1.58 4.87 13.27
N LYS A 25 -0.98 4.09 14.18
CA LYS A 25 -0.75 4.55 15.55
C LYS A 25 0.17 5.78 15.58
N GLY A 26 1.27 5.76 14.83
CA GLY A 26 2.12 6.93 14.70
C GLY A 26 1.40 8.15 14.15
N ALA A 27 0.51 7.96 13.14
CA ALA A 27 -0.32 9.02 12.59
C ALA A 27 -1.34 9.56 13.62
N ALA A 28 -1.98 8.67 14.39
CA ALA A 28 -2.94 9.04 15.43
C ALA A 28 -2.27 9.85 16.56
N ASP A 29 -1.07 9.43 16.99
CA ASP A 29 -0.30 10.15 18.01
C ASP A 29 0.19 11.52 17.49
N ALA A 30 0.30 11.70 16.16
CA ALA A 30 0.51 13.00 15.52
C ALA A 30 -0.79 13.82 15.34
N GLY A 31 -1.94 13.32 15.82
CA GLY A 31 -3.24 14.01 15.81
C GLY A 31 -4.10 13.76 14.57
N ALA A 32 -3.82 12.71 13.79
CA ALA A 32 -4.65 12.35 12.66
C ALA A 32 -5.86 11.47 13.06
N GLU A 33 -6.98 11.65 12.39
CA GLU A 33 -8.08 10.67 12.34
C GLU A 33 -7.66 9.52 11.41
N VAL A 34 -7.74 8.29 11.88
CA VAL A 34 -7.19 7.12 11.18
C VAL A 34 -8.24 6.07 10.86
N GLU A 35 -8.10 5.42 9.70
CA GLU A 35 -8.95 4.32 9.24
C GLU A 35 -8.10 3.23 8.56
N MET A 36 -8.43 1.94 8.78
CA MET A 36 -7.84 0.80 8.07
C MET A 36 -8.87 0.22 7.09
N ILE A 37 -8.47 0.03 5.84
CA ILE A 37 -9.28 -0.59 4.79
C ILE A 37 -8.58 -1.85 4.30
N HIS A 38 -9.26 -3.00 4.41
CA HIS A 38 -8.75 -4.28 3.93
C HIS A 38 -9.30 -4.58 2.53
N LEU A 39 -8.43 -4.62 1.52
CA LEU A 39 -8.86 -4.83 0.12
C LEU A 39 -9.51 -6.20 -0.10
N TYR A 40 -9.12 -7.22 0.67
CA TYR A 40 -9.69 -8.57 0.56
C TYR A 40 -11.10 -8.71 1.18
N ASP A 41 -11.59 -7.70 1.91
CA ASP A 41 -12.98 -7.65 2.37
C ASP A 41 -13.92 -7.02 1.33
N LEU A 42 -13.37 -6.43 0.26
CA LEU A 42 -14.11 -5.67 -0.75
C LEU A 42 -14.36 -6.52 -2.01
N ASN A 43 -15.56 -6.36 -2.58
CA ASN A 43 -15.89 -6.96 -3.86
C ASN A 43 -15.70 -5.95 -4.99
N PHE A 44 -14.59 -6.04 -5.71
CA PHE A 44 -14.26 -5.14 -6.79
C PHE A 44 -13.34 -5.79 -7.82
N THR A 45 -13.16 -5.11 -8.95
CA THR A 45 -12.23 -5.48 -10.02
C THR A 45 -11.33 -4.32 -10.39
N GLY A 46 -10.29 -4.58 -11.15
CA GLY A 46 -9.50 -3.56 -11.83
C GLY A 46 -10.34 -2.68 -12.76
N CYS A 47 -9.71 -1.82 -13.53
CA CYS A 47 -10.40 -0.93 -14.47
C CYS A 47 -11.12 -1.73 -15.56
N ARG A 48 -12.42 -1.52 -15.73
CA ARG A 48 -13.23 -2.21 -16.75
C ARG A 48 -13.26 -1.49 -18.09
N SER A 49 -12.42 -0.49 -18.28
CA SER A 49 -12.35 0.31 -19.52
C SER A 49 -13.72 0.85 -19.99
N CYS A 50 -14.60 1.22 -19.07
CA CYS A 50 -15.93 1.78 -19.40
C CYS A 50 -15.85 3.22 -19.92
N PHE A 51 -14.70 3.88 -19.78
CA PHE A 51 -14.40 5.25 -20.20
C PHE A 51 -15.36 6.33 -19.66
N ALA A 52 -16.20 6.03 -18.69
CA ALA A 52 -17.11 7.02 -18.12
C ALA A 52 -16.39 8.22 -17.52
N CYS A 53 -15.22 7.98 -16.88
CA CYS A 53 -14.33 9.03 -16.35
C CYS A 53 -13.57 9.83 -17.44
N LYS A 54 -13.70 9.45 -18.73
CA LYS A 54 -13.05 10.12 -19.86
C LYS A 54 -14.04 10.86 -20.77
N ARG A 55 -15.31 10.86 -20.42
CA ARG A 55 -16.33 11.62 -21.19
C ARG A 55 -16.07 13.13 -21.06
N LYS A 56 -16.35 13.88 -22.13
CA LYS A 56 -16.32 15.35 -22.09
C LYS A 56 -17.28 15.84 -21.01
N GLY A 57 -16.81 16.71 -20.12
CA GLY A 57 -17.57 17.21 -18.98
C GLY A 57 -17.65 16.26 -17.76
N ALA A 58 -17.02 15.10 -17.80
CA ALA A 58 -16.92 14.26 -16.61
C ALA A 58 -16.09 14.95 -15.51
N GLU A 59 -16.49 14.74 -14.25
CA GLU A 59 -15.77 15.21 -13.09
C GLU A 59 -14.32 14.61 -13.07
N PRO A 60 -13.27 15.45 -13.01
CA PRO A 60 -11.90 14.96 -13.01
C PRO A 60 -11.60 14.05 -11.82
N ALA A 61 -10.67 13.12 -12.02
CA ALA A 61 -10.15 12.21 -10.99
C ALA A 61 -11.24 11.35 -10.31
N LYS A 62 -12.38 11.10 -10.97
CA LYS A 62 -13.51 10.32 -10.42
C LYS A 62 -13.77 9.04 -11.19
N CYS A 63 -14.00 7.94 -10.45
CA CYS A 63 -14.48 6.69 -11.02
C CYS A 63 -16.01 6.65 -10.95
N PHE A 64 -16.67 6.30 -12.07
CA PHE A 64 -18.13 6.20 -12.17
C PHE A 64 -18.63 4.75 -12.13
N TRP A 65 -17.74 3.78 -12.08
CA TRP A 65 -18.11 2.38 -11.88
C TRP A 65 -18.51 2.16 -10.42
N LYS A 66 -19.69 1.55 -10.20
CA LYS A 66 -20.24 1.34 -8.86
C LYS A 66 -19.83 -0.03 -8.33
N ASP A 67 -18.87 -0.07 -7.44
CA ASP A 67 -18.44 -1.21 -6.65
C ASP A 67 -17.78 -0.73 -5.34
N ASP A 68 -17.31 -1.66 -4.50
CA ASP A 68 -16.82 -1.34 -3.15
C ASP A 68 -15.53 -0.50 -3.16
N ILE A 69 -14.74 -0.51 -4.24
CA ILE A 69 -13.50 0.28 -4.33
C ILE A 69 -13.74 1.73 -4.73
N THR A 70 -14.86 2.05 -5.36
CA THR A 70 -15.12 3.43 -5.81
C THR A 70 -15.11 4.45 -4.68
N PRO A 71 -15.80 4.23 -3.53
CA PRO A 71 -15.70 5.14 -2.40
C PRO A 71 -14.30 5.15 -1.75
N VAL A 72 -13.51 4.08 -1.87
CA VAL A 72 -12.13 4.06 -1.38
C VAL A 72 -11.23 4.97 -2.22
N LEU A 73 -11.42 5.02 -3.55
CA LEU A 73 -10.72 5.96 -4.42
C LEU A 73 -11.01 7.42 -4.02
N ASP A 74 -12.27 7.75 -3.71
CA ASP A 74 -12.66 9.07 -3.24
C ASP A 74 -12.00 9.39 -1.87
N LYS A 75 -11.93 8.41 -0.96
CA LYS A 75 -11.22 8.55 0.33
C LYS A 75 -9.71 8.81 0.12
N ILE A 76 -9.06 8.08 -0.79
CA ILE A 76 -7.64 8.28 -1.12
C ILE A 76 -7.39 9.73 -1.57
N LEU A 77 -8.23 10.24 -2.47
CA LEU A 77 -8.06 11.59 -3.01
C LEU A 77 -8.44 12.71 -2.04
N SER A 78 -9.19 12.41 -0.98
CA SER A 78 -9.59 13.36 0.06
C SER A 78 -8.79 13.25 1.37
N ALA A 79 -7.90 12.26 1.49
CA ALA A 79 -7.02 12.09 2.64
C ALA A 79 -5.84 13.06 2.62
N ASP A 80 -5.29 13.36 3.80
CA ASP A 80 -4.02 14.07 3.95
C ASP A 80 -2.82 13.12 3.80
N ALA A 81 -2.99 11.87 4.25
CA ALA A 81 -1.99 10.81 4.07
C ALA A 81 -2.65 9.44 3.78
N VAL A 82 -1.98 8.60 3.00
CA VAL A 82 -2.40 7.22 2.71
C VAL A 82 -1.23 6.27 2.90
N PHE A 83 -1.44 5.20 3.66
CA PHE A 83 -0.47 4.14 3.84
C PHE A 83 -0.89 2.90 3.05
N PHE A 84 -0.05 2.45 2.14
CA PHE A 84 -0.27 1.26 1.35
C PHE A 84 0.60 0.13 1.90
N GLY A 85 0.00 -0.96 2.38
CA GLY A 85 0.72 -2.14 2.84
C GLY A 85 0.42 -3.33 1.96
N VAL A 86 1.46 -4.04 1.52
CA VAL A 86 1.29 -5.17 0.61
C VAL A 86 2.36 -6.24 0.84
N PRO A 87 1.99 -7.53 0.88
CA PRO A 87 2.96 -8.59 0.80
C PRO A 87 3.44 -8.75 -0.65
N ILE A 88 4.71 -9.04 -0.83
CA ILE A 88 5.30 -9.32 -2.14
C ILE A 88 5.14 -10.80 -2.45
N TYR A 89 4.40 -11.10 -3.51
CA TYR A 89 4.17 -12.45 -4.03
C TYR A 89 4.85 -12.59 -5.40
N PHE A 90 5.81 -13.51 -5.50
CA PHE A 90 6.56 -13.76 -6.75
C PHE A 90 7.22 -12.52 -7.35
N GLY A 91 7.66 -11.58 -6.49
CA GLY A 91 8.28 -10.33 -6.91
C GLY A 91 7.29 -9.23 -7.32
N GLU A 92 6.00 -9.43 -7.12
CA GLU A 92 4.93 -8.49 -7.48
C GLU A 92 4.04 -8.16 -6.27
N ILE A 93 3.30 -7.07 -6.35
CA ILE A 93 2.24 -6.72 -5.41
C ILE A 93 1.03 -7.64 -5.60
N THR A 94 0.13 -7.72 -4.63
CA THR A 94 -1.07 -8.56 -4.73
C THR A 94 -2.04 -8.07 -5.81
N SER A 95 -2.83 -9.00 -6.36
CA SER A 95 -3.84 -8.71 -7.40
C SER A 95 -4.83 -7.62 -6.97
N GLN A 96 -5.27 -7.62 -5.71
CA GLN A 96 -6.17 -6.59 -5.17
C GLN A 96 -5.50 -5.21 -5.15
N MET A 97 -4.22 -5.14 -4.76
CA MET A 97 -3.48 -3.88 -4.79
C MET A 97 -3.28 -3.41 -6.24
N HIS A 98 -2.95 -4.31 -7.16
CA HIS A 98 -2.86 -3.99 -8.58
C HIS A 98 -4.17 -3.42 -9.12
N ALA A 99 -5.30 -4.07 -8.82
CA ALA A 99 -6.62 -3.63 -9.27
C ALA A 99 -6.98 -2.21 -8.74
N LEU A 100 -6.63 -1.91 -7.49
CA LEU A 100 -6.78 -0.57 -6.92
C LEU A 100 -5.91 0.46 -7.65
N LEU A 101 -4.59 0.18 -7.79
CA LEU A 101 -3.64 1.12 -8.40
C LEU A 101 -3.94 1.33 -9.90
N GLU A 102 -4.40 0.32 -10.60
CA GLU A 102 -4.88 0.43 -11.98
C GLU A 102 -6.06 1.42 -12.08
N ARG A 103 -7.07 1.28 -11.21
CA ARG A 103 -8.21 2.20 -11.14
C ARG A 103 -7.78 3.62 -10.78
N LEU A 104 -6.93 3.78 -9.77
CA LEU A 104 -6.37 5.06 -9.35
C LEU A 104 -5.60 5.72 -10.51
N ASN A 105 -4.72 4.97 -11.18
CA ASN A 105 -3.95 5.49 -12.30
C ASN A 105 -4.85 5.97 -13.44
N PHE A 106 -5.88 5.18 -13.76
CA PHE A 106 -6.77 5.50 -14.88
C PHE A 106 -7.60 6.76 -14.61
N ILE A 107 -8.11 6.98 -13.40
CA ILE A 107 -8.85 8.22 -13.09
C ILE A 107 -7.95 9.46 -13.04
N LEU A 108 -6.65 9.29 -12.74
CA LEU A 108 -5.68 10.39 -12.64
C LEU A 108 -4.98 10.72 -13.97
N MET A 109 -5.27 10.02 -15.05
CA MET A 109 -4.74 10.33 -16.39
C MET A 109 -5.79 10.94 -17.31
N THR A 110 -5.35 11.64 -18.35
CA THR A 110 -6.20 12.12 -19.46
C THR A 110 -5.57 11.79 -20.81
N TYR A 111 -6.40 11.64 -21.85
CA TYR A 111 -5.93 11.46 -23.21
C TYR A 111 -5.81 12.79 -23.98
N ASP A 112 -6.32 13.89 -23.43
CA ASP A 112 -6.22 15.21 -24.09
C ASP A 112 -4.77 15.73 -24.08
N ASP A 113 -4.09 15.56 -22.94
CA ASP A 113 -2.71 15.99 -22.73
C ASP A 113 -2.11 15.19 -21.57
N TYR A 114 -1.15 14.33 -21.86
CA TYR A 114 -0.53 13.44 -20.86
C TYR A 114 0.27 14.20 -19.78
N SER A 115 0.64 15.46 -20.02
CA SER A 115 1.28 16.31 -19.02
C SER A 115 0.28 16.95 -18.03
N LYS A 116 -1.01 16.92 -18.36
CA LYS A 116 -2.06 17.56 -17.56
C LYS A 116 -2.33 16.78 -16.28
N LYS A 117 -2.29 17.47 -15.16
CA LYS A 117 -2.72 16.91 -13.87
C LYS A 117 -4.24 17.04 -13.72
N LEU A 118 -4.89 15.95 -13.37
CA LEU A 118 -6.33 15.91 -13.04
C LEU A 118 -6.61 16.04 -11.55
N PHE A 119 -5.60 15.83 -10.72
CA PHE A 119 -5.67 15.99 -9.26
C PHE A 119 -4.73 17.12 -8.82
N HIS A 120 -5.26 18.07 -8.09
CA HIS A 120 -4.53 19.26 -7.62
C HIS A 120 -4.34 19.27 -6.10
N GLY A 121 -4.92 18.32 -5.37
CA GLY A 121 -4.68 18.12 -3.96
C GLY A 121 -3.26 17.62 -3.67
N LYS A 122 -2.96 17.43 -2.39
CA LYS A 122 -1.69 16.87 -1.93
C LYS A 122 -2.00 15.75 -0.93
N VAL A 123 -1.52 14.53 -1.20
CA VAL A 123 -1.66 13.36 -0.32
C VAL A 123 -0.28 12.76 -0.08
N ASN A 124 0.18 12.72 1.16
CA ASN A 124 1.42 12.05 1.53
C ASN A 124 1.21 10.52 1.49
N CYS A 125 2.22 9.76 1.08
CA CYS A 125 2.09 8.32 0.91
C CYS A 125 3.19 7.56 1.65
N GLY A 126 2.81 6.54 2.45
CA GLY A 126 3.70 5.53 2.98
C GLY A 126 3.48 4.19 2.26
N CYS A 127 4.52 3.58 1.72
CA CYS A 127 4.44 2.27 1.08
C CYS A 127 5.21 1.24 1.92
N PHE A 128 4.52 0.21 2.40
CA PHE A 128 5.10 -0.82 3.27
C PHE A 128 5.04 -2.18 2.57
N TYR A 129 6.21 -2.77 2.31
CA TYR A 129 6.35 -4.05 1.64
C TYR A 129 6.74 -5.11 2.65
N THR A 130 6.04 -6.23 2.70
CA THR A 130 6.42 -7.35 3.57
C THR A 130 6.72 -8.59 2.73
N MET A 131 7.78 -9.32 3.05
CA MET A 131 8.19 -10.44 2.20
C MET A 131 9.00 -11.51 2.93
N ASN A 132 8.99 -12.71 2.36
CA ASN A 132 9.87 -13.80 2.77
C ASN A 132 11.34 -13.58 2.36
N ALA A 133 11.58 -12.83 1.29
CA ALA A 133 12.90 -12.55 0.77
C ALA A 133 13.74 -11.71 1.74
N THR A 134 15.06 -11.90 1.67
CA THR A 134 16.02 -11.06 2.41
C THR A 134 16.13 -9.67 1.80
N GLU A 135 16.71 -8.74 2.55
CA GLU A 135 16.97 -7.37 2.07
C GLU A 135 17.85 -7.36 0.81
N GLU A 136 18.83 -8.26 0.72
CA GLU A 136 19.68 -8.39 -0.45
C GLU A 136 18.88 -8.76 -1.71
N ILE A 137 17.96 -9.74 -1.59
CA ILE A 137 17.09 -10.15 -2.69
C ILE A 137 16.14 -9.01 -3.07
N PHE A 138 15.54 -8.35 -2.08
CA PHE A 138 14.67 -7.20 -2.32
C PHE A 138 15.39 -6.11 -3.12
N SER A 139 16.54 -5.67 -2.65
CA SER A 139 17.30 -4.58 -3.27
C SER A 139 17.72 -4.90 -4.70
N LYS A 140 18.14 -6.16 -4.95
CA LYS A 140 18.62 -6.57 -6.29
C LYS A 140 17.50 -6.86 -7.28
N MET A 141 16.36 -7.39 -6.81
CA MET A 141 15.36 -7.98 -7.71
C MET A 141 14.00 -7.28 -7.69
N TYR A 142 13.60 -6.69 -6.56
CA TYR A 142 12.20 -6.26 -6.38
C TYR A 142 12.04 -4.75 -6.20
N ALA A 143 13.05 -4.03 -5.70
CA ALA A 143 12.92 -2.61 -5.36
C ALA A 143 12.41 -1.77 -6.54
N ASN A 144 13.03 -1.91 -7.71
CA ASN A 144 12.60 -1.17 -8.92
C ASN A 144 11.16 -1.50 -9.34
N ARG A 145 10.74 -2.77 -9.19
CA ARG A 145 9.36 -3.18 -9.53
C ARG A 145 8.36 -2.55 -8.59
N MET A 146 8.68 -2.44 -7.30
CA MET A 146 7.82 -1.79 -6.33
C MET A 146 7.65 -0.30 -6.66
N GLN A 147 8.73 0.40 -6.96
CA GLN A 147 8.70 1.79 -7.40
C GLN A 147 7.84 1.98 -8.66
N GLU A 148 7.99 1.10 -9.65
CA GLU A 148 7.16 1.15 -10.86
C GLU A 148 5.69 0.86 -10.58
N SER A 149 5.38 -0.13 -9.74
CA SER A 149 4.00 -0.47 -9.37
C SER A 149 3.29 0.69 -8.67
N PHE A 150 4.02 1.42 -7.80
CA PHE A 150 3.48 2.55 -7.06
C PHE A 150 3.72 3.91 -7.73
N ARG A 151 4.26 3.96 -8.96
CA ARG A 151 4.54 5.22 -9.70
C ARG A 151 3.33 6.15 -9.79
N VAL A 152 2.12 5.62 -9.80
CA VAL A 152 0.89 6.43 -9.82
C VAL A 152 0.81 7.41 -8.64
N LEU A 153 1.42 7.10 -7.50
CA LEU A 153 1.38 7.95 -6.31
C LEU A 153 2.07 9.31 -6.52
N ASN A 154 3.00 9.42 -7.48
CA ASN A 154 3.58 10.70 -7.87
C ASN A 154 2.51 11.72 -8.35
N LYS A 155 1.35 11.22 -8.83
CA LYS A 155 0.23 12.09 -9.24
C LYS A 155 -0.56 12.65 -8.06
N LEU A 156 -0.30 12.18 -6.83
CA LEU A 156 -0.92 12.68 -5.60
C LEU A 156 -0.17 13.88 -4.99
N ASN A 157 0.96 14.30 -5.59
CA ASN A 157 1.73 15.52 -5.27
C ASN A 157 2.30 15.60 -3.83
N GLY A 158 2.21 14.54 -3.03
CA GLY A 158 2.73 14.48 -1.66
C GLY A 158 4.13 13.88 -1.56
N GLU A 159 4.66 13.80 -0.33
CA GLU A 159 5.86 13.04 -0.01
C GLU A 159 5.55 11.55 -0.10
N ILE A 160 6.48 10.75 -0.64
CA ILE A 160 6.37 9.30 -0.70
C ILE A 160 7.53 8.70 0.09
N ILE A 161 7.21 7.86 1.08
CA ILE A 161 8.21 7.09 1.84
C ILE A 161 7.93 5.61 1.65
N GLU A 162 8.94 4.87 1.23
CA GLU A 162 8.88 3.42 1.05
C GLU A 162 9.65 2.72 2.17
N TYR A 163 9.13 1.61 2.66
CA TYR A 163 9.77 0.77 3.66
C TYR A 163 9.59 -0.72 3.35
N ALA A 164 10.68 -1.46 3.33
CA ALA A 164 10.70 -2.89 3.08
C ALA A 164 10.95 -3.67 4.37
N CYS A 165 9.96 -4.45 4.80
CA CYS A 165 10.06 -5.39 5.89
C CYS A 165 10.38 -6.78 5.31
N CYS A 166 11.66 -7.13 5.34
CA CYS A 166 12.22 -8.31 4.72
C CYS A 166 12.30 -9.51 5.69
N ASP A 167 12.49 -10.70 5.13
CA ASP A 167 12.75 -11.95 5.88
C ASP A 167 11.70 -12.24 6.97
N THR A 168 10.43 -11.92 6.68
CA THR A 168 9.34 -11.99 7.65
C THR A 168 8.96 -13.43 8.01
N TRP A 169 8.42 -13.62 9.22
CA TRP A 169 7.85 -14.87 9.71
C TRP A 169 6.58 -15.25 8.93
N GLN A 170 6.49 -16.52 8.45
CA GLN A 170 5.44 -16.94 7.51
C GLN A 170 4.34 -17.77 8.16
N PHE A 171 4.67 -18.63 9.13
CA PHE A 171 3.76 -19.63 9.69
C PHE A 171 3.81 -19.60 11.22
N THR A 172 2.71 -19.98 11.86
CA THR A 172 2.67 -20.17 13.32
C THR A 172 3.42 -21.42 13.75
N ASP A 173 3.45 -22.45 12.88
CA ASP A 173 4.09 -23.72 13.11
C ASP A 173 4.63 -24.25 11.77
N TYR A 174 5.95 -24.18 11.60
CA TYR A 174 6.62 -24.57 10.35
C TYR A 174 6.57 -26.07 10.10
N SER A 175 6.45 -26.91 11.15
CA SER A 175 6.39 -28.38 11.01
C SER A 175 5.18 -28.87 10.21
N LYS A 176 4.15 -28.03 10.08
CA LYS A 176 2.92 -28.36 9.36
C LYS A 176 2.98 -28.06 7.86
N PHE A 177 4.08 -27.49 7.38
CA PHE A 177 4.19 -27.03 5.99
C PHE A 177 5.46 -27.58 5.33
N GLN A 178 5.46 -27.60 4.01
CA GLN A 178 6.65 -27.96 3.22
C GLN A 178 7.60 -26.77 3.20
N THR A 179 8.53 -26.72 4.13
CA THR A 179 9.41 -25.55 4.39
C THR A 179 10.90 -25.88 4.32
N ALA A 180 11.28 -27.04 3.74
CA ALA A 180 12.68 -27.48 3.68
C ALA A 180 13.63 -26.46 3.01
N GLY A 181 13.12 -25.58 2.16
CA GLY A 181 13.89 -24.49 1.55
C GLY A 181 13.95 -23.20 2.37
N LEU A 182 13.34 -23.16 3.57
CA LEU A 182 13.32 -21.99 4.44
C LEU A 182 14.22 -22.25 5.67
N ASP A 183 15.02 -21.25 5.99
CA ASP A 183 15.80 -21.20 7.23
C ASP A 183 14.90 -20.69 8.37
N GLU A 184 14.28 -21.63 9.11
CA GLU A 184 13.36 -21.30 10.20
C GLU A 184 14.06 -20.56 11.34
N GLU A 185 15.31 -20.94 11.68
CA GLU A 185 16.05 -20.31 12.76
C GLU A 185 16.35 -18.85 12.45
N ARG A 186 16.79 -18.56 11.21
CA ARG A 186 16.98 -17.19 10.74
C ARG A 186 15.66 -16.41 10.79
N LYS A 187 14.55 -17.01 10.36
CA LYS A 187 13.23 -16.40 10.42
C LYS A 187 12.79 -16.08 11.84
N ARG A 188 13.05 -16.99 12.79
CA ARG A 188 12.75 -16.78 14.21
C ARG A 188 13.58 -15.63 14.78
N LYS A 189 14.85 -15.57 14.45
CA LYS A 189 15.74 -14.47 14.83
C LYS A 189 15.28 -13.15 14.23
N SER A 190 14.95 -13.11 12.93
CA SER A 190 14.41 -11.92 12.26
C SER A 190 13.12 -11.45 12.94
N ARG A 191 12.20 -12.38 13.27
CA ARG A 191 10.95 -12.03 13.98
C ARG A 191 11.20 -11.44 15.36
N ALA A 192 12.22 -11.92 16.10
CA ALA A 192 12.53 -11.46 17.45
C ALA A 192 13.32 -10.14 17.46
N GLU A 193 14.24 -9.93 16.53
CA GLU A 193 15.21 -8.83 16.58
C GLU A 193 14.94 -7.72 15.55
N GLN A 194 14.52 -8.08 14.33
CA GLN A 194 14.33 -7.12 13.24
C GLN A 194 12.89 -6.60 13.17
N PHE A 195 11.92 -7.49 13.26
CA PHE A 195 10.51 -7.09 13.11
C PHE A 195 10.04 -6.02 14.11
N PRO A 196 10.50 -6.01 15.40
CA PRO A 196 10.21 -4.88 16.30
C PRO A 196 10.80 -3.54 15.82
N LYS A 197 11.93 -3.56 15.12
CA LYS A 197 12.51 -2.34 14.50
C LYS A 197 11.70 -1.90 13.31
N ASP A 198 11.19 -2.86 12.52
CA ASP A 198 10.30 -2.57 11.38
C ASP A 198 9.00 -1.92 11.85
N LEU A 199 8.43 -2.41 12.96
CA LEU A 199 7.26 -1.80 13.60
C LEU A 199 7.55 -0.36 14.06
N ALA A 200 8.69 -0.15 14.73
CA ALA A 200 9.12 1.17 15.17
C ALA A 200 9.35 2.13 13.99
N ALA A 201 9.95 1.65 12.90
CA ALA A 201 10.12 2.44 11.68
C ALA A 201 8.76 2.82 11.05
N ALA A 202 7.82 1.89 10.98
CA ALA A 202 6.47 2.16 10.48
C ALA A 202 5.75 3.23 11.32
N TYR A 203 5.86 3.14 12.65
CA TYR A 203 5.34 4.16 13.56
C TYR A 203 5.95 5.55 13.28
N GLN A 204 7.28 5.62 13.14
CA GLN A 204 7.98 6.89 12.85
C GLN A 204 7.57 7.48 11.49
N ILE A 205 7.38 6.63 10.47
CA ILE A 205 6.89 7.06 9.15
C ILE A 205 5.47 7.63 9.29
N GLY A 206 4.60 6.98 10.07
CA GLY A 206 3.27 7.46 10.36
C GLY A 206 3.28 8.85 11.00
N GLN A 207 4.11 9.04 12.02
CA GLN A 207 4.30 10.35 12.67
C GLN A 207 4.81 11.40 11.68
N LYS A 208 5.85 11.06 10.90
CA LYS A 208 6.48 12.01 9.96
C LYS A 208 5.51 12.49 8.89
N LEU A 209 4.75 11.58 8.26
CA LEU A 209 3.84 11.92 7.16
C LEU A 209 2.57 12.67 7.62
N CYS A 210 2.25 12.60 8.92
CA CYS A 210 1.09 13.24 9.54
C CYS A 210 1.46 14.36 10.54
N GLY A 211 2.73 14.52 10.87
CA GLY A 211 3.22 15.62 11.72
C GLY A 211 3.20 16.96 10.97
N LYS A 212 3.07 18.04 11.76
CA LYS A 212 3.14 19.42 11.24
C LYS A 212 4.57 19.84 10.99
#